data_5c791b59f3c570421849fe0d7a406b34
#
_entry.id   5c791b59f3c570421849fe0d7a406b34
#
_cell.length_a   1.000
_cell.length_b   1.000
_cell.length_c   1.000
_cell.angle_alpha   90.00
_cell.angle_beta   90.00
_cell.angle_gamma   90.00
#
_symmetry.space_group_name_H-M   'P 1'
#
loop_
_entity.id
_entity.type
_entity.pdbx_description
1 polymer ?
#
loop_
_entity_poly.entity_id
_entity_poly.type
_entity_poly.pdbx_seq_one_letter_code
_entity_poly.pdbx_strand_id
1 'polypeptide(L)'
;VRTPRMALVPLALTGALILAACGSETDDGAAADSGSEKHVSAPLVTTYDGGLLVLDGSTLDVVEDIPLDGFNRVNPAGTDEHVLVSTADGFRVLDAAAGELTDVTFAADTPGHVVRHADRAVLFADGTGEITVFDPHDLEGGELPETETHQTPEAHHGVAVQLEDGHLLTTLGNPDTRVGARVVDADGTEVARAESCPGVHGEATAEGEVVVLGCEDGILKYADGEFTKIASPTPYGRIGNQAGSDHSPIVLGDYKSDPDAEREQPTRVSLIDTRTDALQLVDLPASYTFRSLGRGPDGEALVLGTDGKLHVIDPESARIELSVDVIAEPWTEPLDWQQPRPTLFVRDHTAYVSDPAAKEIHAVDLTSWEVTATGELDVTPNELSGTVHAH
;
A
#
# COMPACT_ATOMS: atom_id res chain seq x y z
N VAL A 1 -68.23 -4.69 25.31
CA VAL A 1 -69.19 -5.77 25.12
C VAL A 1 -68.49 -7.05 24.75
N ARG A 2 -68.45 -7.94 25.75
CA ARG A 2 -68.38 -9.41 25.66
C ARG A 2 -67.11 -10.07 25.09
N THR A 3 -66.29 -10.56 26.04
CA THR A 3 -65.62 -11.89 26.04
C THR A 3 -66.71 -13.01 26.12
N PRO A 4 -66.40 -14.28 25.75
CA PRO A 4 -65.75 -15.25 26.64
C PRO A 4 -64.90 -16.27 25.97
N ARG A 5 -63.86 -16.79 26.60
CA ARG A 5 -63.68 -17.94 27.51
C ARG A 5 -63.52 -19.32 26.81
N MET A 6 -62.31 -19.90 27.08
CA MET A 6 -62.00 -21.26 27.59
C MET A 6 -62.28 -22.50 26.73
N ALA A 7 -61.20 -23.30 26.54
CA ALA A 7 -61.15 -24.65 27.14
C ALA A 7 -59.75 -25.30 26.98
N LEU A 8 -59.22 -25.70 28.11
CA LEU A 8 -58.14 -26.69 28.31
C LEU A 8 -58.73 -28.10 28.19
N VAL A 9 -57.97 -29.08 27.69
CA VAL A 9 -57.92 -30.46 28.20
C VAL A 9 -56.60 -31.12 27.86
N PRO A 10 -55.94 -31.86 28.78
CA PRO A 10 -54.69 -32.61 28.61
C PRO A 10 -54.96 -34.12 28.52
N LEU A 11 -53.98 -34.90 27.98
CA LEU A 11 -53.81 -36.36 28.25
C LEU A 11 -52.47 -36.80 27.71
N ALA A 12 -51.47 -37.07 28.48
CA ALA A 12 -51.06 -38.21 29.31
C ALA A 12 -50.57 -39.46 28.57
N LEU A 13 -49.28 -39.72 28.82
CA LEU A 13 -48.56 -41.00 29.06
C LEU A 13 -48.76 -42.19 28.09
N THR A 14 -47.66 -42.72 27.58
CA THR A 14 -47.12 -44.05 28.03
C THR A 14 -45.72 -44.30 27.46
N GLY A 15 -44.84 -44.77 28.29
CA GLY A 15 -43.46 -45.13 28.02
C GLY A 15 -43.30 -46.60 27.57
N ALA A 16 -42.17 -46.87 26.98
CA ALA A 16 -41.59 -48.24 26.93
C ALA A 16 -40.06 -48.12 26.98
N LEU A 17 -39.49 -48.56 28.05
CA LEU A 17 -38.10 -48.95 28.18
C LEU A 17 -37.87 -50.30 27.48
N ILE A 18 -36.81 -50.37 26.64
CA ILE A 18 -36.17 -51.64 26.28
C ILE A 18 -34.64 -51.46 26.49
N LEU A 19 -34.11 -52.16 27.48
CA LEU A 19 -32.70 -52.42 27.67
C LEU A 19 -32.28 -53.65 26.82
N ALA A 20 -31.17 -53.58 26.10
CA ALA A 20 -30.27 -54.68 25.74
C ALA A 20 -28.98 -54.09 25.25
N ALA A 21 -27.94 -54.12 25.98
CA ALA A 21 -26.84 -55.10 26.14
C ALA A 21 -25.74 -54.97 25.08
N CYS A 22 -24.59 -54.53 25.57
CA CYS A 22 -23.18 -54.79 25.24
C CYS A 22 -22.80 -55.32 23.86
N GLY A 23 -21.95 -54.57 23.19
CA GLY A 23 -21.04 -54.99 22.16
C GLY A 23 -19.92 -53.94 22.03
N SER A 24 -18.76 -54.28 22.58
CA SER A 24 -17.53 -53.49 22.44
C SER A 24 -16.93 -53.75 21.06
N GLU A 25 -16.88 -52.76 20.24
CA GLU A 25 -15.90 -52.66 19.15
C GLU A 25 -15.30 -51.25 19.18
N THR A 26 -14.00 -51.19 19.42
CA THR A 26 -13.16 -50.04 19.31
C THR A 26 -13.00 -49.71 17.84
N ASP A 27 -13.72 -48.67 17.36
CA ASP A 27 -13.44 -48.05 16.11
C ASP A 27 -12.68 -46.74 16.40
N ASP A 28 -11.39 -46.78 16.11
CA ASP A 28 -10.55 -45.58 16.04
C ASP A 28 -10.99 -44.74 14.85
N GLY A 29 -12.08 -44.03 15.04
CA GLY A 29 -12.47 -42.93 14.15
C GLY A 29 -11.54 -41.76 14.45
N ALA A 30 -10.47 -41.61 13.67
CA ALA A 30 -9.76 -40.38 13.58
C ALA A 30 -10.80 -39.30 13.24
N ALA A 31 -11.05 -38.40 14.18
CA ALA A 31 -11.71 -37.16 13.92
C ALA A 31 -10.85 -36.45 12.87
N ALA A 32 -11.35 -36.35 11.65
CA ALA A 32 -10.82 -35.43 10.70
C ALA A 32 -10.98 -34.05 11.36
N ASP A 33 -9.88 -33.47 11.75
CA ASP A 33 -9.77 -32.06 12.05
C ASP A 33 -10.19 -31.34 10.77
N SER A 34 -11.42 -30.89 10.72
CA SER A 34 -11.86 -29.94 9.73
C SER A 34 -11.20 -28.63 10.16
N GLY A 35 -9.93 -28.45 9.75
CA GLY A 35 -9.27 -27.16 9.86
C GLY A 35 -10.22 -26.14 9.23
N SER A 36 -10.80 -25.27 10.03
CA SER A 36 -11.38 -24.04 9.52
C SER A 36 -10.23 -23.33 8.82
N GLU A 37 -10.34 -23.13 7.53
CA GLU A 37 -9.42 -22.27 6.79
C GLU A 37 -9.32 -20.97 7.59
N LYS A 38 -8.09 -20.65 8.04
CA LYS A 38 -7.84 -19.39 8.75
C LYS A 38 -8.07 -18.29 7.73
N HIS A 39 -9.10 -17.51 7.91
CA HIS A 39 -9.34 -16.33 7.09
C HIS A 39 -9.07 -15.09 7.94
N VAL A 40 -8.06 -14.32 7.55
CA VAL A 40 -7.68 -13.06 8.19
C VAL A 40 -8.51 -11.95 7.58
N SER A 41 -9.26 -11.24 8.41
CA SER A 41 -10.01 -10.07 7.95
C SER A 41 -9.09 -8.85 7.95
N ALA A 42 -9.02 -8.16 6.81
CA ALA A 42 -8.21 -6.95 6.65
C ALA A 42 -6.73 -7.15 7.04
N PRO A 43 -6.00 -8.10 6.38
CA PRO A 43 -4.65 -8.44 6.76
C PRO A 43 -3.65 -7.29 6.55
N LEU A 44 -2.66 -7.22 7.45
CA LEU A 44 -1.43 -6.45 7.29
C LEU A 44 -0.28 -7.40 6.99
N VAL A 45 0.72 -6.90 6.29
CA VAL A 45 1.93 -7.65 5.97
C VAL A 45 3.14 -6.78 6.28
N THR A 46 4.05 -7.31 7.07
CA THR A 46 5.36 -6.69 7.28
C THR A 46 6.48 -7.64 6.90
N THR A 47 7.54 -7.12 6.28
CA THR A 47 8.74 -7.89 6.01
C THR A 47 9.70 -7.81 7.19
N TYR A 48 10.58 -8.82 7.32
CA TYR A 48 11.72 -8.80 8.21
C TYR A 48 12.89 -9.54 7.57
N ASP A 49 14.07 -9.51 8.18
CA ASP A 49 15.23 -10.26 7.68
C ASP A 49 15.00 -11.77 7.86
N GLY A 50 14.56 -12.44 6.79
CA GLY A 50 14.26 -13.86 6.72
C GLY A 50 12.80 -14.20 6.43
N GLY A 51 11.87 -13.23 6.30
CA GLY A 51 10.48 -13.58 6.00
C GLY A 51 9.48 -12.43 5.94
N LEU A 52 8.23 -12.86 6.00
CA LEU A 52 7.05 -12.02 6.06
C LEU A 52 6.22 -12.42 7.27
N LEU A 53 5.66 -11.46 7.97
CA LEU A 53 4.57 -11.69 8.93
C LEU A 53 3.26 -11.21 8.34
N VAL A 54 2.22 -12.04 8.46
CA VAL A 54 0.83 -11.66 8.23
C VAL A 54 0.18 -11.42 9.58
N LEU A 55 -0.44 -10.26 9.74
CA LEU A 55 -1.11 -9.87 10.97
C LEU A 55 -2.60 -9.62 10.71
N ASP A 56 -3.43 -9.87 11.70
CA ASP A 56 -4.81 -9.37 11.72
C ASP A 56 -4.78 -7.85 11.93
N GLY A 57 -5.32 -7.09 10.97
CA GLY A 57 -5.26 -5.62 11.00
C GLY A 57 -6.08 -4.96 12.11
N SER A 58 -6.99 -5.70 12.77
CA SER A 58 -7.81 -5.18 13.87
C SER A 58 -7.20 -5.43 15.25
N THR A 59 -6.50 -6.57 15.43
CA THR A 59 -5.90 -6.94 16.72
C THR A 59 -4.39 -6.75 16.74
N LEU A 60 -3.76 -6.71 15.58
CA LEU A 60 -2.31 -6.70 15.34
C LEU A 60 -1.61 -8.00 15.80
N ASP A 61 -2.38 -9.06 16.05
CA ASP A 61 -1.82 -10.36 16.32
C ASP A 61 -1.17 -10.96 15.08
N VAL A 62 0.01 -11.57 15.23
CA VAL A 62 0.66 -12.33 14.16
C VAL A 62 -0.14 -13.61 13.91
N VAL A 63 -0.61 -13.76 12.68
CA VAL A 63 -1.38 -14.92 12.22
C VAL A 63 -0.50 -15.97 11.57
N GLU A 64 0.43 -15.52 10.70
CA GLU A 64 1.36 -16.40 10.02
C GLU A 64 2.76 -15.77 9.95
N ASP A 65 3.77 -16.63 9.94
CA ASP A 65 5.18 -16.32 9.73
C ASP A 65 5.68 -17.14 8.53
N ILE A 66 5.96 -16.45 7.44
CA ILE A 66 6.29 -17.04 6.14
C ILE A 66 7.76 -16.83 5.85
N PRO A 67 8.60 -17.88 5.91
CA PRO A 67 10.01 -17.76 5.58
C PRO A 67 10.22 -17.34 4.13
N LEU A 68 10.98 -16.27 3.90
CA LEU A 68 11.33 -15.75 2.59
C LEU A 68 12.64 -14.98 2.66
N ASP A 69 13.71 -15.56 2.12
CA ASP A 69 15.03 -14.96 2.15
C ASP A 69 15.14 -13.70 1.28
N GLY A 70 16.06 -12.82 1.65
CA GLY A 70 16.40 -11.61 0.89
C GLY A 70 15.67 -10.36 1.35
N PHE A 71 15.96 -9.26 0.68
CA PHE A 71 15.21 -8.02 0.86
C PHE A 71 13.97 -8.07 -0.05
N ASN A 72 12.81 -8.02 0.56
CA ASN A 72 11.53 -8.09 -0.13
C ASN A 72 10.73 -6.80 0.13
N ARG A 73 9.94 -6.38 -0.85
CA ARG A 73 9.01 -5.27 -0.71
C ARG A 73 7.57 -5.77 -0.81
N VAL A 74 6.66 -5.09 -0.15
CA VAL A 74 5.25 -5.45 -0.13
C VAL A 74 4.38 -4.29 -0.58
N ASN A 75 3.45 -4.58 -1.49
CA ASN A 75 2.51 -3.60 -2.05
C ASN A 75 1.11 -4.22 -2.12
N PRO A 76 0.04 -3.47 -1.87
CA PRO A 76 -1.30 -4.00 -2.07
C PRO A 76 -1.50 -4.43 -3.53
N ALA A 77 -2.19 -5.53 -3.76
CA ALA A 77 -2.52 -5.96 -5.12
C ALA A 77 -3.73 -5.21 -5.71
N GLY A 78 -4.62 -4.69 -4.85
CA GLY A 78 -5.88 -4.06 -5.25
C GLY A 78 -7.10 -4.94 -4.95
N THR A 79 -6.96 -5.92 -4.07
CA THR A 79 -8.04 -6.75 -3.54
C THR A 79 -7.95 -6.82 -2.03
N ASP A 80 -9.01 -7.30 -1.38
CA ASP A 80 -9.05 -7.50 0.06
C ASP A 80 -8.22 -8.69 0.55
N GLU A 81 -7.72 -9.51 -0.36
CA GLU A 81 -7.07 -10.78 -0.07
C GLU A 81 -5.59 -10.79 -0.41
N HIS A 82 -5.16 -10.02 -1.44
CA HIS A 82 -3.84 -10.21 -2.03
C HIS A 82 -2.88 -9.04 -1.81
N VAL A 83 -1.62 -9.41 -1.61
CA VAL A 83 -0.46 -8.51 -1.55
C VAL A 83 0.59 -8.99 -2.55
N LEU A 84 1.18 -8.07 -3.29
CA LEU A 84 2.30 -8.34 -4.19
C LEU A 84 3.62 -8.19 -3.45
N VAL A 85 4.43 -9.23 -3.50
CA VAL A 85 5.75 -9.29 -2.87
C VAL A 85 6.82 -9.21 -3.94
N SER A 86 7.52 -8.07 -4.02
CA SER A 86 8.68 -7.92 -4.90
C SER A 86 9.87 -8.66 -4.29
N THR A 87 10.38 -9.65 -5.01
CA THR A 87 11.54 -10.48 -4.65
C THR A 87 12.70 -10.23 -5.61
N ALA A 88 13.78 -10.97 -5.49
CA ALA A 88 14.90 -10.85 -6.43
C ALA A 88 14.54 -11.30 -7.88
N ASP A 89 13.57 -12.21 -8.01
CA ASP A 89 13.28 -12.91 -9.29
C ASP A 89 11.94 -12.51 -9.90
N GLY A 90 11.16 -11.63 -9.26
CA GLY A 90 9.84 -11.25 -9.75
C GLY A 90 8.90 -10.77 -8.66
N PHE A 91 7.64 -10.62 -9.04
CA PHE A 91 6.56 -10.26 -8.14
C PHE A 91 5.77 -11.53 -7.80
N ARG A 92 5.76 -11.92 -6.53
CA ARG A 92 5.01 -13.07 -6.02
C ARG A 92 3.68 -12.61 -5.43
N VAL A 93 2.67 -13.46 -5.54
CA VAL A 93 1.37 -13.20 -4.95
C VAL A 93 1.29 -13.86 -3.58
N LEU A 94 1.02 -13.06 -2.56
CA LEU A 94 0.66 -13.50 -1.22
C LEU A 94 -0.85 -13.39 -1.08
N ASP A 95 -1.53 -14.52 -0.87
CA ASP A 95 -2.87 -14.54 -0.31
C ASP A 95 -2.76 -14.21 1.18
N ALA A 96 -2.90 -12.94 1.50
CA ALA A 96 -2.75 -12.46 2.86
C ALA A 96 -3.96 -12.81 3.74
N ALA A 97 -5.13 -13.02 3.14
CA ALA A 97 -6.32 -13.46 3.85
C ALA A 97 -6.21 -14.93 4.29
N ALA A 98 -5.60 -15.78 3.48
CA ALA A 98 -5.27 -17.16 3.84
C ALA A 98 -3.96 -17.27 4.63
N GLY A 99 -3.08 -16.25 4.58
CA GLY A 99 -1.74 -16.28 5.17
C GLY A 99 -0.79 -17.18 4.39
N GLU A 100 -0.90 -17.25 3.07
CA GLU A 100 -0.16 -18.19 2.24
C GLU A 100 0.51 -17.50 1.04
N LEU A 101 1.81 -17.74 0.86
CA LEU A 101 2.53 -17.31 -0.33
C LEU A 101 2.22 -18.30 -1.47
N THR A 102 1.47 -17.86 -2.44
CA THR A 102 0.98 -18.70 -3.55
C THR A 102 2.09 -19.11 -4.52
N ASP A 103 1.79 -20.01 -5.44
CA ASP A 103 2.67 -20.38 -6.55
C ASP A 103 2.62 -19.37 -7.71
N VAL A 104 1.73 -18.37 -7.66
CA VAL A 104 1.61 -17.33 -8.69
C VAL A 104 2.79 -16.36 -8.61
N THR A 105 3.51 -16.23 -9.71
CA THR A 105 4.67 -15.36 -9.82
C THR A 105 4.72 -14.71 -11.20
N PHE A 106 4.81 -13.38 -11.22
CA PHE A 106 5.15 -12.61 -12.41
C PHE A 106 6.68 -12.48 -12.46
N ALA A 107 7.30 -13.25 -13.36
CA ALA A 107 8.77 -13.20 -13.52
C ALA A 107 9.22 -11.82 -13.99
N ALA A 108 10.21 -11.23 -13.34
CA ALA A 108 10.72 -9.91 -13.68
C ALA A 108 12.21 -9.83 -13.33
N ASP A 109 13.00 -9.19 -14.20
CA ASP A 109 14.36 -8.81 -13.88
C ASP A 109 14.35 -7.47 -13.15
N THR A 110 14.86 -7.45 -11.94
CA THR A 110 14.88 -6.27 -11.08
C THR A 110 13.47 -5.66 -10.90
N PRO A 111 12.55 -6.33 -10.17
CA PRO A 111 11.22 -5.81 -9.91
C PRO A 111 11.25 -4.41 -9.31
N GLY A 112 10.57 -3.48 -9.97
CA GLY A 112 10.49 -2.07 -9.58
C GLY A 112 9.16 -1.74 -8.90
N HIS A 113 8.43 -0.78 -9.47
CA HIS A 113 7.19 -0.29 -8.92
C HIS A 113 6.00 -1.21 -9.17
N VAL A 114 5.08 -1.22 -8.20
CA VAL A 114 3.73 -1.76 -8.30
C VAL A 114 2.77 -0.58 -8.16
N VAL A 115 1.95 -0.35 -9.16
CA VAL A 115 0.97 0.74 -9.18
C VAL A 115 -0.43 0.15 -9.32
N ARG A 116 -1.38 0.73 -8.63
CA ARG A 116 -2.80 0.38 -8.71
C ARG A 116 -3.58 1.62 -9.12
N HIS A 117 -4.37 1.49 -10.16
CA HIS A 117 -5.27 2.53 -10.62
C HIS A 117 -6.31 1.94 -11.58
N ALA A 118 -7.52 2.47 -11.60
CA ALA A 118 -8.60 2.07 -12.51
C ALA A 118 -8.85 0.55 -12.54
N ASP A 119 -8.94 -0.09 -11.37
CA ASP A 119 -9.11 -1.54 -11.20
C ASP A 119 -8.03 -2.36 -11.92
N ARG A 120 -6.83 -1.81 -12.07
CA ARG A 120 -5.67 -2.48 -12.64
C ARG A 120 -4.50 -2.46 -11.68
N ALA A 121 -3.74 -3.55 -11.73
CA ALA A 121 -2.41 -3.62 -11.16
C ALA A 121 -1.37 -3.54 -12.29
N VAL A 122 -0.36 -2.72 -12.10
CA VAL A 122 0.70 -2.47 -13.06
C VAL A 122 2.04 -2.76 -12.41
N LEU A 123 2.80 -3.69 -12.99
CA LEU A 123 4.13 -4.08 -12.52
C LEU A 123 5.18 -3.54 -13.49
N PHE A 124 6.19 -2.89 -12.96
CA PHE A 124 7.30 -2.38 -13.76
C PHE A 124 8.59 -3.17 -13.45
N ALA A 125 9.20 -3.79 -14.47
CA ALA A 125 10.48 -4.48 -14.35
C ALA A 125 11.62 -3.56 -14.78
N ASP A 126 12.39 -3.05 -13.83
CA ASP A 126 13.46 -2.05 -14.05
C ASP A 126 14.56 -2.59 -14.95
N GLY A 127 14.90 -3.88 -14.81
CA GLY A 127 15.99 -4.52 -15.56
C GLY A 127 15.70 -4.69 -17.05
N THR A 128 14.43 -4.73 -17.44
CA THR A 128 14.02 -4.90 -18.84
C THR A 128 13.21 -3.72 -19.38
N GLY A 129 12.57 -2.94 -18.51
CA GLY A 129 11.57 -1.95 -18.90
C GLY A 129 10.25 -2.57 -19.37
N GLU A 130 10.02 -3.84 -19.04
CA GLU A 130 8.74 -4.51 -19.27
C GLU A 130 7.70 -4.03 -18.26
N ILE A 131 6.49 -3.84 -18.74
CA ILE A 131 5.34 -3.43 -17.95
C ILE A 131 4.28 -4.49 -18.11
N THR A 132 3.81 -5.07 -17.00
CA THR A 132 2.74 -6.04 -16.97
C THR A 132 1.50 -5.42 -16.34
N VAL A 133 0.38 -5.46 -17.04
CA VAL A 133 -0.94 -4.96 -16.58
C VAL A 133 -1.90 -6.13 -16.46
N PHE A 134 -2.65 -6.18 -15.37
CA PHE A 134 -3.67 -7.22 -15.17
C PHE A 134 -4.79 -6.73 -14.25
N ASP A 135 -5.92 -7.46 -14.26
CA ASP A 135 -7.00 -7.27 -13.31
C ASP A 135 -6.67 -8.03 -12.01
N PRO A 136 -6.50 -7.33 -10.87
CA PRO A 136 -6.12 -7.97 -9.62
C PRO A 136 -7.20 -8.94 -9.09
N HIS A 137 -8.47 -8.81 -9.47
CA HIS A 137 -9.53 -9.73 -9.09
C HIS A 137 -9.36 -11.14 -9.71
N ASP A 138 -8.65 -11.24 -10.84
CA ASP A 138 -8.35 -12.53 -11.46
C ASP A 138 -7.36 -13.37 -10.62
N LEU A 139 -6.71 -12.78 -9.59
CA LEU A 139 -5.87 -13.50 -8.63
C LEU A 139 -6.66 -14.46 -7.72
N GLU A 140 -7.96 -14.20 -7.50
CA GLU A 140 -8.85 -15.05 -6.69
C GLU A 140 -8.91 -16.51 -7.23
N GLY A 141 -8.58 -16.70 -8.50
CA GLY A 141 -8.51 -18.03 -9.11
C GLY A 141 -7.30 -18.88 -8.69
N GLY A 142 -6.32 -18.31 -8.00
CA GLY A 142 -5.09 -18.98 -7.59
C GLY A 142 -4.15 -19.35 -8.75
N GLU A 143 -4.43 -18.87 -9.95
CA GLU A 143 -3.62 -19.05 -11.16
C GLU A 143 -3.12 -17.70 -11.67
N LEU A 144 -2.10 -17.71 -12.53
CA LEU A 144 -1.61 -16.50 -13.17
C LEU A 144 -2.72 -15.87 -14.02
N PRO A 145 -3.11 -14.60 -13.77
CA PRO A 145 -4.18 -13.93 -14.51
C PRO A 145 -3.81 -13.69 -15.99
N GLU A 146 -4.80 -13.35 -16.81
CA GLU A 146 -4.54 -12.81 -18.13
C GLU A 146 -3.81 -11.45 -18.00
N THR A 147 -2.74 -11.27 -18.76
CA THR A 147 -1.90 -10.08 -18.67
C THR A 147 -1.76 -9.37 -20.01
N GLU A 148 -1.70 -8.04 -19.97
CA GLU A 148 -1.21 -7.23 -21.06
C GLU A 148 0.24 -6.85 -20.79
N THR A 149 1.10 -6.95 -21.82
CA THR A 149 2.53 -6.63 -21.66
C THR A 149 2.91 -5.49 -22.60
N HIS A 150 3.55 -4.47 -22.03
CA HIS A 150 4.08 -3.33 -22.74
C HIS A 150 5.59 -3.22 -22.54
N GLN A 151 6.26 -2.43 -23.38
CA GLN A 151 7.71 -2.26 -23.33
C GLN A 151 8.08 -0.78 -23.42
N THR A 152 8.92 -0.34 -22.48
CA THR A 152 9.55 0.98 -22.59
C THR A 152 10.63 0.99 -23.69
N PRO A 153 10.99 2.15 -24.26
CA PRO A 153 12.04 2.23 -25.27
C PRO A 153 13.40 1.73 -24.78
N GLU A 154 13.72 1.95 -23.51
CA GLU A 154 14.94 1.49 -22.86
C GLU A 154 14.62 1.11 -21.40
N ALA A 155 15.35 0.11 -20.87
CA ALA A 155 15.23 -0.30 -19.47
C ALA A 155 15.70 0.83 -18.53
N HIS A 156 14.95 1.06 -17.45
CA HIS A 156 15.29 2.06 -16.43
C HIS A 156 14.48 1.80 -15.18
N HIS A 157 14.87 2.40 -14.07
CA HIS A 157 14.02 2.44 -12.88
C HIS A 157 12.83 3.36 -13.15
N GLY A 158 11.66 2.77 -13.36
CA GLY A 158 10.49 3.46 -13.89
C GLY A 158 9.20 3.12 -13.21
N VAL A 159 8.15 3.80 -13.64
CA VAL A 159 6.78 3.61 -13.18
C VAL A 159 5.82 3.70 -14.37
N ALA A 160 4.69 3.00 -14.28
CA ALA A 160 3.62 3.10 -15.25
C ALA A 160 2.25 3.12 -14.54
N VAL A 161 1.30 3.82 -15.14
CA VAL A 161 -0.08 3.98 -14.66
C VAL A 161 -1.03 3.65 -15.80
N GLN A 162 -1.89 2.65 -15.60
CA GLN A 162 -3.00 2.37 -16.51
C GLN A 162 -4.14 3.35 -16.20
N LEU A 163 -4.61 4.09 -17.21
CA LEU A 163 -5.70 5.06 -17.07
C LEU A 163 -7.06 4.40 -17.36
N GLU A 164 -8.14 5.00 -16.88
CA GLU A 164 -9.52 4.50 -17.06
C GLU A 164 -9.93 4.37 -18.55
N ASP A 165 -9.40 5.25 -19.41
CA ASP A 165 -9.66 5.21 -20.84
C ASP A 165 -8.85 4.17 -21.62
N GLY A 166 -8.03 3.36 -20.91
CA GLY A 166 -7.16 2.34 -21.48
C GLY A 166 -5.82 2.84 -21.98
N HIS A 167 -5.50 4.13 -21.80
CA HIS A 167 -4.17 4.64 -22.07
C HIS A 167 -3.17 4.21 -21.02
N LEU A 168 -1.90 4.05 -21.38
CA LEU A 168 -0.81 3.73 -20.47
C LEU A 168 0.16 4.91 -20.39
N LEU A 169 0.21 5.54 -19.20
CA LEU A 169 1.25 6.51 -18.88
C LEU A 169 2.49 5.75 -18.41
N THR A 170 3.68 6.08 -18.93
CA THR A 170 4.94 5.46 -18.49
C THR A 170 6.08 6.46 -18.48
N THR A 171 6.99 6.31 -17.53
CA THR A 171 8.21 7.12 -17.47
C THR A 171 9.14 6.86 -18.64
N LEU A 172 10.00 7.82 -18.91
CA LEU A 172 11.04 7.78 -19.95
C LEU A 172 12.42 7.88 -19.29
N GLY A 173 13.27 6.92 -19.63
CA GLY A 173 14.62 6.86 -19.10
C GLY A 173 15.46 5.82 -19.80
N ASN A 174 16.67 5.70 -19.30
CA ASN A 174 17.64 4.65 -19.59
C ASN A 174 18.38 4.34 -18.27
N PRO A 175 19.38 3.41 -18.25
CA PRO A 175 20.09 3.07 -17.01
C PRO A 175 20.78 4.25 -16.31
N ASP A 176 21.14 5.29 -17.05
CA ASP A 176 21.92 6.43 -16.54
C ASP A 176 21.04 7.64 -16.21
N THR A 177 19.95 7.87 -16.94
CA THR A 177 19.13 9.08 -16.84
C THR A 177 17.64 8.80 -17.00
N ARG A 178 16.82 9.57 -16.30
CA ARG A 178 15.37 9.60 -16.44
C ARG A 178 14.95 11.03 -16.74
N VAL A 179 14.09 11.21 -17.76
CA VAL A 179 13.89 12.55 -18.36
C VAL A 179 12.44 13.03 -18.36
N GLY A 180 11.47 12.15 -18.16
CA GLY A 180 10.06 12.52 -18.21
C GLY A 180 9.14 11.33 -18.38
N ALA A 181 8.03 11.53 -19.12
CA ALA A 181 7.02 10.52 -19.33
C ALA A 181 6.37 10.63 -20.70
N ARG A 182 5.69 9.57 -21.11
CA ARG A 182 4.83 9.50 -22.28
C ARG A 182 3.52 8.81 -21.94
N VAL A 183 2.53 8.99 -22.79
CA VAL A 183 1.29 8.23 -22.78
C VAL A 183 1.11 7.57 -24.14
N VAL A 184 0.74 6.31 -24.13
CA VAL A 184 0.39 5.54 -25.33
C VAL A 184 -1.07 5.10 -25.25
N ASP A 185 -1.72 5.00 -26.41
CA ASP A 185 -3.05 4.42 -26.52
C ASP A 185 -2.99 2.87 -26.52
N ALA A 186 -4.16 2.22 -26.56
CA ALA A 186 -4.28 0.76 -26.58
C ALA A 186 -3.60 0.09 -27.81
N ASP A 187 -3.36 0.83 -28.89
CA ASP A 187 -2.63 0.36 -30.06
C ASP A 187 -1.10 0.57 -29.91
N GLY A 188 -0.66 1.15 -28.79
CA GLY A 188 0.74 1.49 -28.52
C GLY A 188 1.22 2.76 -29.22
N THR A 189 0.29 3.58 -29.77
CA THR A 189 0.63 4.86 -30.39
C THR A 189 0.85 5.92 -29.34
N GLU A 190 1.98 6.64 -29.39
CA GLU A 190 2.25 7.73 -28.46
C GLU A 190 1.28 8.91 -28.73
N VAL A 191 0.50 9.28 -27.71
CA VAL A 191 -0.50 10.35 -27.77
C VAL A 191 -0.07 11.60 -27.00
N ALA A 192 0.82 11.47 -26.01
CA ALA A 192 1.40 12.57 -25.27
C ALA A 192 2.84 12.26 -24.85
N ARG A 193 3.68 13.30 -24.74
CA ARG A 193 5.07 13.16 -24.31
C ARG A 193 5.60 14.44 -23.67
N ALA A 194 6.39 14.31 -22.59
CA ALA A 194 7.16 15.41 -22.01
C ALA A 194 8.51 14.89 -21.48
N GLU A 195 9.59 15.62 -21.79
CA GLU A 195 10.95 15.34 -21.33
C GLU A 195 11.48 16.45 -20.41
N SER A 196 10.60 17.10 -19.66
CA SER A 196 10.90 18.20 -18.75
C SER A 196 10.89 17.79 -17.27
N CYS A 197 11.18 16.52 -16.97
CA CYS A 197 11.18 15.97 -15.61
C CYS A 197 12.48 15.21 -15.34
N PRO A 198 13.61 15.92 -15.09
CA PRO A 198 14.87 15.26 -14.78
C PRO A 198 14.73 14.41 -13.53
N GLY A 199 15.33 13.22 -13.56
CA GLY A 199 15.29 12.27 -12.46
C GLY A 199 13.89 11.78 -12.10
N VAL A 200 12.95 11.70 -13.07
CA VAL A 200 11.55 11.29 -12.82
C VAL A 200 11.49 10.05 -11.93
N HIS A 201 10.62 10.08 -10.91
CA HIS A 201 10.51 9.01 -9.93
C HIS A 201 9.19 9.09 -9.17
N GLY A 202 8.55 7.95 -8.99
CA GLY A 202 7.28 7.82 -8.29
C GLY A 202 6.12 8.45 -9.06
N GLU A 203 4.94 8.12 -8.60
CA GLU A 203 3.67 8.66 -9.08
C GLU A 203 2.67 8.80 -7.94
N ALA A 204 1.63 9.57 -8.18
CA ALA A 204 0.41 9.54 -7.41
C ALA A 204 -0.75 10.01 -8.31
N THR A 205 -1.93 9.47 -8.06
CA THR A 205 -3.17 9.95 -8.64
C THR A 205 -3.92 10.83 -7.64
N ALA A 206 -4.58 11.87 -8.14
CA ALA A 206 -5.45 12.76 -7.38
C ALA A 206 -6.87 12.71 -7.94
N GLU A 207 -7.81 13.34 -7.23
CA GLU A 207 -9.20 13.48 -7.67
C GLU A 207 -9.31 13.86 -9.15
N GLY A 208 -10.16 13.15 -9.90
CA GLY A 208 -10.37 13.38 -11.34
C GLY A 208 -9.28 12.77 -12.23
N GLU A 209 -8.65 11.70 -11.78
CA GLU A 209 -7.62 10.96 -12.54
C GLU A 209 -6.41 11.83 -12.96
N VAL A 210 -6.02 12.76 -12.12
CA VAL A 210 -4.83 13.56 -12.37
C VAL A 210 -3.59 12.83 -11.88
N VAL A 211 -2.69 12.46 -12.79
CA VAL A 211 -1.43 11.77 -12.45
C VAL A 211 -0.32 12.79 -12.23
N VAL A 212 0.40 12.64 -11.12
CA VAL A 212 1.55 13.47 -10.75
C VAL A 212 2.80 12.60 -10.68
N LEU A 213 3.84 13.00 -11.40
CA LEU A 213 5.17 12.38 -11.39
C LEU A 213 6.18 13.32 -10.74
N GLY A 214 7.04 12.79 -9.87
CA GLY A 214 8.06 13.59 -9.21
C GLY A 214 9.30 13.82 -10.09
N CYS A 215 9.92 15.00 -9.96
CA CYS A 215 11.12 15.41 -10.66
C CYS A 215 12.17 15.96 -9.70
N GLU A 216 13.41 16.16 -10.14
CA GLU A 216 14.45 16.85 -9.35
C GLU A 216 14.19 18.35 -9.17
N ASP A 217 13.32 18.93 -9.98
CA ASP A 217 13.03 20.36 -10.06
C ASP A 217 11.52 20.68 -10.00
N GLY A 218 10.76 19.84 -9.30
CA GLY A 218 9.31 19.96 -9.14
C GLY A 218 8.57 18.70 -9.51
N ILE A 219 7.46 18.83 -10.24
CA ILE A 219 6.64 17.69 -10.69
C ILE A 219 6.23 17.85 -12.16
N LEU A 220 5.81 16.73 -12.76
CA LEU A 220 5.15 16.69 -14.05
C LEU A 220 3.72 16.16 -13.83
N LYS A 221 2.72 17.00 -14.11
CA LYS A 221 1.31 16.65 -14.00
C LYS A 221 0.80 16.18 -15.38
N TYR A 222 0.00 15.13 -15.42
CA TYR A 222 -0.78 14.70 -16.57
C TYR A 222 -2.28 14.80 -16.26
N ALA A 223 -3.00 15.52 -17.07
CA ALA A 223 -4.44 15.67 -16.99
C ALA A 223 -5.00 16.05 -18.37
N ASP A 224 -6.22 15.65 -18.70
CA ASP A 224 -6.92 16.01 -19.94
C ASP A 224 -6.09 15.78 -21.23
N GLY A 225 -5.25 14.75 -21.24
CA GLY A 225 -4.41 14.40 -22.40
C GLY A 225 -3.12 15.20 -22.53
N GLU A 226 -2.78 16.07 -21.58
CA GLU A 226 -1.62 16.96 -21.66
C GLU A 226 -0.72 16.88 -20.43
N PHE A 227 0.59 17.04 -20.64
CA PHE A 227 1.56 17.19 -19.57
C PHE A 227 1.79 18.68 -19.25
N THR A 228 1.77 18.99 -17.95
CA THR A 228 2.12 20.31 -17.41
C THR A 228 3.26 20.21 -16.43
N LYS A 229 4.33 20.99 -16.62
CA LYS A 229 5.44 21.09 -15.65
C LYS A 229 5.09 22.10 -14.57
N ILE A 230 5.14 21.69 -13.31
CA ILE A 230 5.06 22.55 -12.13
C ILE A 230 6.46 22.61 -11.49
N ALA A 231 7.12 23.75 -11.63
CA ALA A 231 8.48 23.92 -11.14
C ALA A 231 8.52 24.06 -9.61
N SER A 232 9.54 23.51 -8.99
CA SER A 232 9.81 23.73 -7.57
C SER A 232 10.26 25.17 -7.32
N PRO A 233 10.05 25.72 -6.10
CA PRO A 233 10.50 27.08 -5.76
C PRO A 233 12.01 27.20 -5.62
N THR A 234 12.76 26.11 -5.64
CA THR A 234 14.23 26.09 -5.58
C THR A 234 14.81 25.38 -6.81
N PRO A 235 16.04 25.70 -7.27
CA PRO A 235 16.66 25.07 -8.44
C PRO A 235 16.75 23.54 -8.34
N TYR A 236 17.10 23.02 -7.16
CA TYR A 236 16.90 21.64 -6.78
C TYR A 236 15.81 21.60 -5.71
N GLY A 237 14.73 20.93 -6.02
CA GLY A 237 13.57 20.73 -5.17
C GLY A 237 12.93 19.44 -5.58
N ARG A 238 13.70 18.34 -5.30
CA ARG A 238 13.31 16.99 -5.69
C ARG A 238 12.08 16.53 -4.93
N ILE A 239 11.12 16.07 -5.69
CA ILE A 239 9.96 15.34 -5.22
C ILE A 239 10.09 13.95 -5.80
N GLY A 240 10.31 12.94 -4.97
CA GLY A 240 10.57 11.58 -5.42
C GLY A 240 9.58 10.56 -4.87
N ASN A 241 8.80 10.96 -3.86
CA ASN A 241 7.74 10.13 -3.28
C ASN A 241 6.49 10.99 -3.11
N GLN A 242 5.37 10.46 -3.55
CA GLN A 242 4.09 11.13 -3.55
C GLN A 242 3.02 10.25 -2.89
N ALA A 243 2.03 10.88 -2.30
CA ALA A 243 0.82 10.24 -1.80
C ALA A 243 -0.40 11.00 -2.32
N GLY A 244 -1.18 10.34 -3.15
CA GLY A 244 -2.41 10.84 -3.73
C GLY A 244 -3.64 10.45 -2.91
N SER A 245 -4.79 10.94 -3.33
CA SER A 245 -6.10 10.58 -2.76
C SER A 245 -7.19 10.89 -3.79
N ASP A 246 -8.12 9.98 -3.99
CA ASP A 246 -9.27 10.16 -4.86
C ASP A 246 -10.29 11.16 -4.28
N HIS A 247 -10.11 11.54 -3.01
CA HIS A 247 -10.94 12.52 -2.29
C HIS A 247 -10.30 13.91 -2.20
N SER A 248 -9.16 14.12 -2.87
CA SER A 248 -8.45 15.40 -2.81
C SER A 248 -7.75 15.71 -4.13
N PRO A 249 -7.91 16.92 -4.67
CA PRO A 249 -7.13 17.39 -5.80
C PRO A 249 -5.72 17.84 -5.42
N ILE A 250 -5.33 17.73 -4.14
CA ILE A 250 -4.01 18.11 -3.66
C ILE A 250 -3.19 16.86 -3.38
N VAL A 251 -2.05 16.72 -4.03
CA VAL A 251 -1.07 15.64 -3.82
C VAL A 251 -0.07 16.04 -2.77
N LEU A 252 0.22 15.15 -1.82
CA LEU A 252 1.33 15.26 -0.89
C LEU A 252 2.60 14.72 -1.55
N GLY A 253 3.68 15.50 -1.54
CA GLY A 253 4.99 15.04 -2.01
C GLY A 253 6.07 15.29 -0.96
N ASP A 254 7.14 14.49 -1.00
CA ASP A 254 8.35 14.85 -0.27
C ASP A 254 8.97 16.12 -0.85
N TYR A 255 10.00 16.67 -0.17
CA TYR A 255 10.73 17.82 -0.70
C TYR A 255 12.17 17.80 -0.21
N LYS A 256 13.08 17.47 -1.11
CA LYS A 256 14.51 17.37 -0.86
C LYS A 256 15.21 18.53 -1.55
N SER A 257 16.07 19.25 -0.81
CA SER A 257 16.72 20.49 -1.30
C SER A 257 18.23 20.42 -1.37
N ASP A 258 18.82 19.30 -0.96
CA ASP A 258 20.26 19.06 -1.02
C ASP A 258 20.55 17.79 -1.83
N PRO A 259 21.09 17.92 -3.06
CA PRO A 259 21.40 16.75 -3.90
C PRO A 259 22.60 15.93 -3.39
N ASP A 260 23.43 16.50 -2.52
CA ASP A 260 24.66 15.89 -2.02
C ASP A 260 24.49 15.33 -0.59
N ALA A 261 23.27 15.36 -0.03
CA ALA A 261 22.99 14.87 1.32
C ALA A 261 23.26 13.38 1.44
N GLU A 262 24.14 12.98 2.36
CA GLU A 262 24.38 11.55 2.68
C GLU A 262 23.14 10.90 3.30
N ARG A 263 22.39 11.65 4.12
CA ARG A 263 21.04 11.35 4.59
C ARG A 263 20.13 12.49 4.16
N GLU A 264 19.02 12.13 3.55
CA GLU A 264 18.12 13.15 2.99
C GLU A 264 17.49 14.04 4.08
N GLN A 265 16.99 13.45 5.15
CA GLN A 265 16.42 14.11 6.33
C GLN A 265 15.61 15.38 6.02
N PRO A 266 14.69 15.34 5.06
CA PRO A 266 13.89 16.50 4.69
C PRO A 266 13.02 16.93 5.87
N THR A 267 12.86 18.25 6.03
CA THR A 267 12.00 18.87 7.04
C THR A 267 10.87 19.68 6.41
N ARG A 268 10.61 19.49 5.13
CA ARG A 268 9.51 20.11 4.41
C ARG A 268 8.85 19.08 3.53
N VAL A 269 7.53 19.19 3.37
CA VAL A 269 6.76 18.49 2.36
C VAL A 269 6.21 19.47 1.35
N SER A 270 5.85 18.99 0.19
CA SER A 270 5.16 19.74 -0.86
C SER A 270 3.69 19.35 -0.91
N LEU A 271 2.81 20.33 -1.07
CA LEU A 271 1.41 20.17 -1.42
C LEU A 271 1.21 20.72 -2.82
N ILE A 272 0.76 19.89 -3.73
CA ILE A 272 0.58 20.21 -5.14
C ILE A 272 -0.93 20.25 -5.44
N ASP A 273 -1.48 21.46 -5.60
CA ASP A 273 -2.87 21.64 -6.01
C ASP A 273 -2.99 21.47 -7.54
N THR A 274 -3.55 20.36 -7.97
CA THR A 274 -3.67 19.99 -9.37
C THR A 274 -4.65 20.85 -10.15
N ARG A 275 -5.58 21.56 -9.46
CA ARG A 275 -6.56 22.47 -10.06
C ARG A 275 -5.92 23.80 -10.51
N THR A 276 -4.93 24.25 -9.75
CA THR A 276 -4.32 25.58 -9.90
C THR A 276 -2.86 25.56 -10.33
N ASP A 277 -2.25 24.37 -10.39
CA ASP A 277 -0.83 24.15 -10.65
C ASP A 277 0.08 24.82 -9.58
N ALA A 278 -0.45 25.01 -8.39
CA ALA A 278 0.31 25.60 -7.28
C ALA A 278 1.07 24.52 -6.51
N LEU A 279 2.33 24.80 -6.20
CA LEU A 279 3.15 24.01 -5.29
C LEU A 279 3.46 24.84 -4.05
N GLN A 280 2.99 24.38 -2.90
CA GLN A 280 3.22 25.01 -1.61
C GLN A 280 4.07 24.10 -0.72
N LEU A 281 5.04 24.66 -0.01
CA LEU A 281 5.86 23.94 0.96
C LEU A 281 5.32 24.13 2.37
N VAL A 282 5.33 23.03 3.14
CA VAL A 282 4.97 23.03 4.57
C VAL A 282 6.21 22.63 5.37
N ASP A 283 6.62 23.48 6.31
CA ASP A 283 7.70 23.19 7.23
C ASP A 283 7.21 22.23 8.32
N LEU A 284 8.00 21.20 8.62
CA LEU A 284 7.73 20.20 9.64
C LEU A 284 8.65 20.39 10.86
N PRO A 285 8.20 20.03 12.06
CA PRO A 285 9.02 20.14 13.28
C PRO A 285 10.15 19.12 13.34
N ALA A 286 10.06 18.04 12.54
CA ALA A 286 11.05 16.96 12.47
C ALA A 286 11.30 16.56 11.02
N SER A 287 12.37 15.80 10.78
CA SER A 287 12.60 15.17 9.49
C SER A 287 11.70 13.92 9.32
N TYR A 288 11.69 13.36 8.12
CA TYR A 288 10.94 12.15 7.77
C TYR A 288 11.69 11.37 6.68
N THR A 289 11.17 10.21 6.27
CA THR A 289 11.75 9.40 5.18
C THR A 289 10.74 9.14 4.07
N PHE A 290 11.17 8.48 3.02
CA PHE A 290 10.30 8.11 1.90
C PHE A 290 9.15 7.15 2.29
N ARG A 291 9.21 6.49 3.45
CA ARG A 291 8.14 5.61 3.96
C ARG A 291 7.20 6.32 4.94
N SER A 292 7.28 7.63 5.03
CA SER A 292 6.59 8.41 6.05
C SER A 292 5.31 9.10 5.55
N LEU A 293 5.02 9.06 4.25
CA LEU A 293 3.92 9.80 3.65
C LEU A 293 2.67 8.93 3.52
N GLY A 294 1.51 9.50 3.82
CA GLY A 294 0.21 8.86 3.66
C GLY A 294 -0.92 9.87 3.49
N ARG A 295 -2.11 9.36 3.21
CA ARG A 295 -3.32 10.18 3.09
C ARG A 295 -4.39 9.63 4.01
N GLY A 296 -5.06 10.52 4.71
CA GLY A 296 -6.24 10.18 5.50
C GLY A 296 -7.50 10.05 4.64
N PRO A 297 -8.61 9.52 5.22
CA PRO A 297 -9.83 9.20 4.48
C PRO A 297 -10.54 10.42 3.90
N ASP A 298 -10.41 11.59 4.55
CA ASP A 298 -10.99 12.84 4.08
C ASP A 298 -9.96 13.69 3.28
N GLY A 299 -8.84 13.06 2.86
CA GLY A 299 -7.81 13.68 2.06
C GLY A 299 -6.73 14.40 2.86
N GLU A 300 -6.67 14.23 4.17
CA GLU A 300 -5.61 14.79 5.01
C GLU A 300 -4.23 14.30 4.54
N ALA A 301 -3.24 15.17 4.60
CA ALA A 301 -1.85 14.81 4.37
C ALA A 301 -1.21 14.34 5.68
N LEU A 302 -0.70 13.11 5.70
CA LEU A 302 -0.15 12.46 6.88
C LEU A 302 1.36 12.30 6.72
N VAL A 303 2.12 12.69 7.75
CA VAL A 303 3.58 12.56 7.74
C VAL A 303 4.09 12.00 9.06
N LEU A 304 4.73 10.83 9.03
CA LEU A 304 5.39 10.25 10.18
C LEU A 304 6.77 10.90 10.38
N GLY A 305 6.90 11.74 11.40
CA GLY A 305 8.15 12.43 11.74
C GLY A 305 9.16 11.54 12.46
N THR A 306 10.44 11.89 12.35
CA THR A 306 11.52 11.27 13.15
C THR A 306 11.44 11.60 14.65
N ASP A 307 10.56 12.51 15.04
CA ASP A 307 10.19 12.79 16.43
C ASP A 307 9.18 11.77 17.00
N GLY A 308 8.81 10.75 16.22
CA GLY A 308 7.86 9.70 16.61
C GLY A 308 6.39 10.09 16.50
N LYS A 309 6.09 11.23 15.88
CA LYS A 309 4.72 11.73 15.76
C LYS A 309 4.18 11.58 14.35
N LEU A 310 2.89 11.27 14.26
CA LEU A 310 2.11 11.40 13.05
C LEU A 310 1.58 12.83 12.96
N HIS A 311 2.13 13.63 12.04
CA HIS A 311 1.68 14.98 11.76
C HIS A 311 0.55 14.96 10.76
N VAL A 312 -0.56 15.63 11.09
CA VAL A 312 -1.75 15.76 10.25
C VAL A 312 -1.80 17.17 9.69
N ILE A 313 -1.76 17.26 8.38
CA ILE A 313 -1.74 18.53 7.64
C ILE A 313 -3.04 18.65 6.88
N ASP A 314 -3.76 19.74 7.07
CA ASP A 314 -4.87 20.14 6.20
C ASP A 314 -4.29 20.61 4.86
N PRO A 315 -4.58 19.91 3.75
CA PRO A 315 -3.98 20.21 2.46
C PRO A 315 -4.45 21.54 1.87
N GLU A 316 -5.66 22.00 2.19
CA GLU A 316 -6.19 23.27 1.67
C GLU A 316 -5.56 24.48 2.35
N SER A 317 -5.37 24.43 3.68
CA SER A 317 -4.75 25.52 4.43
C SER A 317 -3.23 25.42 4.52
N ALA A 318 -2.66 24.27 4.16
CA ALA A 318 -1.25 23.92 4.27
C ALA A 318 -0.70 24.09 5.71
N ARG A 319 -1.45 23.67 6.71
CA ARG A 319 -1.10 23.80 8.12
C ARG A 319 -1.17 22.44 8.82
N ILE A 320 -0.23 22.23 9.72
CA ILE A 320 -0.32 21.12 10.67
C ILE A 320 -1.45 21.45 11.64
N GLU A 321 -2.51 20.65 11.64
CA GLU A 321 -3.66 20.82 12.53
C GLU A 321 -3.44 20.13 13.87
N LEU A 322 -2.80 18.95 13.83
CA LEU A 322 -2.47 18.21 15.04
C LEU A 322 -1.26 17.30 14.81
N SER A 323 -0.74 16.75 15.90
CA SER A 323 0.33 15.76 15.88
C SER A 323 0.04 14.71 16.94
N VAL A 324 -0.01 13.45 16.55
CA VAL A 324 -0.31 12.30 17.40
C VAL A 324 1.01 11.65 17.82
N ASP A 325 1.22 11.44 19.12
CA ASP A 325 2.37 10.67 19.61
C ASP A 325 2.11 9.19 19.30
N VAL A 326 2.99 8.55 18.50
CA VAL A 326 2.83 7.15 18.06
C VAL A 326 4.05 6.33 18.50
N ILE A 327 5.25 6.72 18.12
CA ILE A 327 6.51 6.08 18.49
C ILE A 327 7.07 6.79 19.72
N ALA A 328 7.37 6.03 20.77
CA ALA A 328 7.74 6.60 22.06
C ALA A 328 9.06 7.39 22.05
N GLU A 329 10.04 6.94 21.26
CA GLU A 329 11.37 7.54 21.20
C GLU A 329 11.68 8.09 19.80
N PRO A 330 12.27 9.29 19.69
CA PRO A 330 12.74 9.81 18.41
C PRO A 330 13.73 8.85 17.73
N TRP A 331 13.67 8.78 16.41
CA TRP A 331 14.50 7.88 15.64
C TRP A 331 15.34 8.62 14.59
N THR A 332 16.28 7.92 13.99
CA THR A 332 17.17 8.49 12.96
C THR A 332 17.11 7.62 11.70
N GLU A 333 17.00 8.27 10.55
CA GLU A 333 17.05 7.62 9.26
C GLU A 333 18.34 6.79 9.11
N PRO A 334 18.26 5.50 8.74
CA PRO A 334 19.44 4.69 8.43
C PRO A 334 20.08 5.16 7.11
N LEU A 335 21.38 4.90 6.94
CA LEU A 335 22.12 5.26 5.71
C LEU A 335 21.70 4.38 4.53
N ASP A 336 21.54 3.09 4.79
CA ASP A 336 21.12 2.15 3.76
C ASP A 336 19.60 2.15 3.65
N TRP A 337 19.09 2.39 2.43
CA TRP A 337 17.66 2.48 2.18
C TRP A 337 16.90 1.17 2.42
N GLN A 338 17.58 0.02 2.37
CA GLN A 338 17.02 -1.30 2.64
C GLN A 338 16.90 -1.62 4.14
N GLN A 339 17.60 -0.85 5.00
CA GLN A 339 17.53 -1.08 6.44
C GLN A 339 16.16 -0.72 7.02
N PRO A 340 15.74 -1.44 8.08
CA PRO A 340 14.50 -1.18 8.79
C PRO A 340 14.41 0.28 9.27
N ARG A 341 13.25 0.87 9.02
CA ARG A 341 12.85 2.21 9.48
C ARG A 341 11.35 2.24 9.72
N PRO A 342 10.86 3.13 10.55
CA PRO A 342 9.43 3.33 10.71
C PRO A 342 8.75 3.59 9.36
N THR A 343 7.64 2.88 9.14
CA THR A 343 6.85 2.92 7.92
C THR A 343 5.42 3.27 8.27
N LEU A 344 4.81 4.15 7.49
CA LEU A 344 3.40 4.50 7.55
C LEU A 344 2.64 3.77 6.43
N PHE A 345 1.61 3.03 6.79
CA PHE A 345 0.62 2.47 5.86
C PHE A 345 -0.77 2.91 6.29
N VAL A 346 -1.59 3.38 5.37
CA VAL A 346 -2.94 3.85 5.67
C VAL A 346 -3.95 2.99 4.92
N ARG A 347 -4.98 2.55 5.62
CA ARG A 347 -6.13 1.86 5.03
C ARG A 347 -7.39 2.35 5.71
N ASP A 348 -8.35 2.82 4.92
CA ASP A 348 -9.62 3.37 5.40
C ASP A 348 -9.39 4.46 6.48
N HIS A 349 -9.92 4.25 7.66
CA HIS A 349 -9.79 5.16 8.80
C HIS A 349 -8.67 4.78 9.78
N THR A 350 -7.71 3.96 9.36
CA THR A 350 -6.61 3.52 10.23
C THR A 350 -5.25 3.75 9.59
N ALA A 351 -4.38 4.43 10.33
CA ALA A 351 -2.96 4.51 10.01
C ALA A 351 -2.19 3.47 10.83
N TYR A 352 -1.42 2.64 10.16
CA TYR A 352 -0.54 1.65 10.76
C TYR A 352 0.89 2.15 10.69
N VAL A 353 1.59 2.10 11.82
CA VAL A 353 2.96 2.58 11.94
C VAL A 353 3.84 1.48 12.51
N SER A 354 4.90 1.11 11.80
CA SER A 354 5.90 0.19 12.34
C SER A 354 6.93 0.94 13.18
N ASP A 355 7.31 0.34 14.31
CA ASP A 355 8.46 0.74 15.13
C ASP A 355 9.50 -0.39 15.16
N PRO A 356 10.50 -0.37 14.28
CA PRO A 356 11.54 -1.38 14.23
C PRO A 356 12.39 -1.48 15.51
N ALA A 357 12.54 -0.37 16.26
CA ALA A 357 13.36 -0.33 17.45
C ALA A 357 12.67 -1.02 18.63
N ALA A 358 11.37 -0.82 18.79
CA ALA A 358 10.55 -1.49 19.79
C ALA A 358 10.09 -2.88 19.33
N LYS A 359 10.13 -3.18 18.02
CA LYS A 359 9.52 -4.34 17.37
C LYS A 359 8.01 -4.34 17.54
N GLU A 360 7.39 -3.22 17.20
CA GLU A 360 5.97 -3.02 17.37
C GLU A 360 5.32 -2.53 16.07
N ILE A 361 4.02 -2.77 15.95
CA ILE A 361 3.12 -2.11 15.00
C ILE A 361 2.06 -1.39 15.82
N HIS A 362 1.81 -0.12 15.51
CA HIS A 362 0.77 0.70 16.14
C HIS A 362 -0.37 0.95 15.14
N ALA A 363 -1.61 0.88 15.61
CA ALA A 363 -2.79 1.32 14.88
C ALA A 363 -3.29 2.64 15.45
N VAL A 364 -3.42 3.65 14.59
CA VAL A 364 -3.97 4.97 14.92
C VAL A 364 -5.31 5.11 14.23
N ASP A 365 -6.37 5.33 14.98
CA ASP A 365 -7.69 5.67 14.45
C ASP A 365 -7.70 7.12 13.96
N LEU A 366 -7.95 7.32 12.66
CA LEU A 366 -7.92 8.63 12.01
C LEU A 366 -9.17 9.47 12.24
N THR A 367 -10.17 8.95 12.98
CA THR A 367 -11.34 9.70 13.40
C THR A 367 -11.12 10.34 14.79
N SER A 368 -10.62 9.53 15.72
CA SER A 368 -10.32 9.99 17.10
C SER A 368 -8.91 10.54 17.26
N TRP A 369 -8.01 10.22 16.35
CA TRP A 369 -6.58 10.56 16.39
C TRP A 369 -5.87 9.98 17.62
N GLU A 370 -6.25 8.76 17.99
CA GLU A 370 -5.69 8.04 19.13
C GLU A 370 -5.04 6.72 18.66
N VAL A 371 -3.95 6.31 19.31
CA VAL A 371 -3.42 4.96 19.18
C VAL A 371 -4.39 3.99 19.83
N THR A 372 -5.00 3.11 19.05
CA THR A 372 -6.05 2.19 19.50
C THR A 372 -5.55 0.78 19.78
N ALA A 373 -4.45 0.40 19.16
CA ALA A 373 -3.80 -0.90 19.36
C ALA A 373 -2.28 -0.81 19.16
N THR A 374 -1.57 -1.71 19.84
CA THR A 374 -0.13 -1.95 19.65
C THR A 374 0.09 -3.46 19.64
N GLY A 375 0.68 -3.98 18.58
CA GLY A 375 1.08 -5.37 18.42
C GLY A 375 2.59 -5.53 18.61
N GLU A 376 3.00 -6.44 19.51
CA GLU A 376 4.40 -6.79 19.72
C GLU A 376 4.85 -7.88 18.73
N LEU A 377 6.05 -7.75 18.18
CA LEU A 377 6.63 -8.70 17.24
C LEU A 377 7.90 -9.35 17.83
N ASP A 378 8.15 -10.60 17.49
CA ASP A 378 9.41 -11.28 17.86
C ASP A 378 10.59 -10.83 16.97
N VAL A 379 10.32 -10.25 15.81
CA VAL A 379 11.29 -9.83 14.80
C VAL A 379 11.26 -8.32 14.57
N THR A 380 12.29 -7.77 13.92
CA THR A 380 12.34 -6.34 13.57
C THR A 380 11.59 -6.11 12.26
N PRO A 381 10.46 -5.40 12.24
CA PRO A 381 9.73 -5.10 11.02
C PRO A 381 10.53 -4.15 10.10
N ASN A 382 10.35 -4.30 8.78
CA ASN A 382 11.02 -3.46 7.79
C ASN A 382 10.00 -2.74 6.89
N GLU A 383 9.50 -3.38 5.81
CA GLU A 383 8.41 -2.84 4.99
C GLU A 383 7.07 -3.14 5.70
N LEU A 384 6.09 -2.28 5.55
CA LEU A 384 4.74 -2.47 6.06
C LEU A 384 3.73 -2.11 4.97
N SER A 385 2.78 -3.00 4.74
CA SER A 385 1.68 -2.82 3.82
C SER A 385 0.49 -3.69 4.25
N GLY A 386 -0.48 -3.87 3.38
CA GLY A 386 -1.63 -4.73 3.63
C GLY A 386 -2.50 -4.81 2.38
N THR A 387 -3.64 -5.44 2.52
CA THR A 387 -4.67 -5.42 1.48
C THR A 387 -5.41 -4.09 1.49
N VAL A 388 -5.88 -3.67 0.35
CA VAL A 388 -6.78 -2.50 0.20
C VAL A 388 -7.81 -2.83 -0.85
N HIS A 389 -9.04 -2.32 -0.67
CA HIS A 389 -10.08 -2.42 -1.67
C HIS A 389 -9.62 -1.80 -3.01
N ALA A 390 -10.07 -2.36 -4.12
CA ALA A 390 -10.00 -1.68 -5.40
C ALA A 390 -10.95 -0.47 -5.37
N HIS A 391 -10.48 0.66 -5.82
CA HIS A 391 -11.28 1.88 -6.05
C HIS A 391 -11.16 2.29 -7.49
#